data_714a6390449dfc28d6aad97abddf6467
#
_entry.id   714a6390449dfc28d6aad97abddf6467
#
_cell.length_a   1.000
_cell.length_b   1.000
_cell.length_c   1.000
_cell.angle_alpha   90.00
_cell.angle_beta   90.00
_cell.angle_gamma   90.00
#
_symmetry.space_group_name_H-M   'P 1'
#
loop_
_entity.id
_entity.type
_entity.pdbx_description
1 polymer ?
#
loop_
_entity_poly.entity_id
_entity_poly.type
_entity_poly.pdbx_seq_one_letter_code
_entity_poly.pdbx_strand_id
1 'polypeptide(L)'
;MTEKDRLDLFMKTPLADFISEDFKTYLLAEGFFRSPASTKYHGAYEGGLFDHSFAVMNFLVELSAKNGLRWKRAESPFIVGMFHDLCKIDNYRHPVIAESLDAQKVYDESKWEYNPNTTFKGHGDKSIILLSQFMTLTEEEIMCIRYHMGAFVEKEEWRDYTGAVHRYANVLWTHQADMLASHVVGI
;
A
#
# COMPACT_ATOMS: atom_id res chain seq x y z
N MET A 1 -13.05 2.09 12.02
CA MET A 1 -12.35 3.35 12.37
C MET A 1 -12.79 4.45 11.42
N THR A 2 -12.85 5.70 11.88
CA THR A 2 -13.05 6.87 11.01
C THR A 2 -11.76 7.25 10.31
N GLU A 3 -11.83 8.11 9.27
CA GLU A 3 -10.63 8.68 8.62
C GLU A 3 -9.73 9.40 9.63
N LYS A 4 -10.35 10.15 10.57
CA LYS A 4 -9.61 10.84 11.63
C LYS A 4 -8.86 9.86 12.55
N ASP A 5 -9.49 8.75 12.94
CA ASP A 5 -8.83 7.74 13.81
C ASP A 5 -7.60 7.13 13.10
N ARG A 6 -7.68 6.90 11.78
CA ARG A 6 -6.57 6.38 10.97
C ARG A 6 -5.43 7.40 10.88
N LEU A 7 -5.78 8.67 10.64
CA LEU A 7 -4.79 9.75 10.65
C LEU A 7 -4.10 9.87 12.01
N ASP A 8 -4.86 9.82 13.11
CA ASP A 8 -4.32 9.87 14.47
C ASP A 8 -3.40 8.68 14.78
N LEU A 9 -3.69 7.49 14.22
CA LEU A 9 -2.79 6.32 14.30
C LEU A 9 -1.53 6.53 13.47
N PHE A 10 -1.67 7.02 12.23
CA PHE A 10 -0.52 7.32 11.37
C PHE A 10 0.44 8.31 12.03
N MET A 11 -0.10 9.38 12.64
CA MET A 11 0.67 10.42 13.33
C MET A 11 1.43 9.92 14.56
N LYS A 12 1.13 8.71 15.05
CA LYS A 12 1.89 8.03 16.14
C LYS A 12 3.01 7.13 15.61
N THR A 13 3.12 6.93 14.31
CA THR A 13 4.20 6.15 13.71
C THR A 13 5.46 7.00 13.53
N PRO A 14 6.65 6.38 13.47
CA PRO A 14 7.88 7.10 13.14
C PRO A 14 7.84 7.79 11.76
N LEU A 15 6.94 7.38 10.87
CA LEU A 15 6.79 7.98 9.55
C LEU A 15 6.26 9.41 9.63
N ALA A 16 5.48 9.75 10.65
CA ALA A 16 4.93 11.09 10.80
C ALA A 16 6.01 12.18 10.88
N ASP A 17 7.13 11.88 11.52
CA ASP A 17 8.28 12.78 11.61
C ASP A 17 9.23 12.65 10.42
N PHE A 18 9.20 11.52 9.74
CA PHE A 18 10.12 11.20 8.63
C PHE A 18 9.67 11.78 7.28
N ILE A 19 8.36 11.74 6.98
CA ILE A 19 7.83 12.20 5.68
C ILE A 19 7.56 13.71 5.67
N SER A 20 7.65 14.31 4.48
CA SER A 20 7.38 15.75 4.28
C SER A 20 5.91 16.09 4.49
N GLU A 21 5.63 17.38 4.81
CA GLU A 21 4.25 17.90 4.89
C GLU A 21 3.53 17.82 3.54
N ASP A 22 4.24 17.98 2.43
CA ASP A 22 3.67 17.82 1.08
C ASP A 22 3.18 16.40 0.86
N PHE A 23 3.93 15.39 1.33
CA PHE A 23 3.48 14.00 1.21
C PHE A 23 2.30 13.69 2.13
N LYS A 24 2.26 14.22 3.36
CA LYS A 24 1.10 14.10 4.24
C LYS A 24 -0.15 14.70 3.60
N THR A 25 0.00 15.89 3.02
CA THR A 25 -1.08 16.59 2.30
C THR A 25 -1.57 15.75 1.12
N TYR A 26 -0.66 15.16 0.34
CA TYR A 26 -0.99 14.24 -0.75
C TYR A 26 -1.79 13.02 -0.27
N LEU A 27 -1.32 12.33 0.79
CA LEU A 27 -2.01 11.16 1.35
C LEU A 27 -3.45 11.47 1.79
N LEU A 28 -3.67 12.65 2.38
CA LEU A 28 -5.01 13.12 2.78
C LEU A 28 -5.87 13.46 1.56
N ALA A 29 -5.34 14.26 0.63
CA ALA A 29 -6.08 14.73 -0.54
C ALA A 29 -6.52 13.58 -1.44
N GLU A 30 -5.59 12.65 -1.73
CA GLU A 30 -5.83 11.50 -2.61
C GLU A 30 -6.58 10.34 -1.92
N GLY A 31 -6.83 10.44 -0.62
CA GLY A 31 -7.70 9.52 0.10
C GLY A 31 -7.04 8.23 0.57
N PHE A 32 -5.74 8.23 0.90
CA PHE A 32 -5.06 7.06 1.46
C PHE A 32 -5.77 6.47 2.69
N PHE A 33 -6.38 7.32 3.51
CA PHE A 33 -7.12 6.95 4.72
C PHE A 33 -8.58 6.55 4.47
N ARG A 34 -9.07 6.63 3.21
CA ARG A 34 -10.46 6.34 2.81
C ARG A 34 -10.55 5.24 1.77
N SER A 35 -9.55 5.11 0.90
CA SER A 35 -9.56 4.12 -0.18
C SER A 35 -9.63 2.69 0.34
N PRO A 36 -10.29 1.76 -0.36
CA PRO A 36 -10.30 0.33 -0.02
C PRO A 36 -8.99 -0.34 -0.45
N ALA A 37 -8.64 -1.47 0.17
CA ALA A 37 -7.50 -2.29 -0.25
C ALA A 37 -7.84 -3.21 -1.44
N SER A 38 -9.13 -3.53 -1.64
CA SER A 38 -9.61 -4.36 -2.74
C SER A 38 -11.08 -4.05 -3.06
N THR A 39 -11.62 -4.67 -4.12
CA THR A 39 -13.05 -4.56 -4.46
C THR A 39 -13.91 -5.60 -3.74
N LYS A 40 -13.36 -6.75 -3.32
CA LYS A 40 -14.13 -7.91 -2.83
C LYS A 40 -13.44 -8.74 -1.76
N TYR A 41 -12.12 -8.59 -1.60
CA TYR A 41 -11.32 -9.41 -0.70
C TYR A 41 -11.00 -8.65 0.59
N HIS A 42 -9.81 -8.84 1.15
CA HIS A 42 -9.38 -8.12 2.34
C HIS A 42 -9.47 -6.60 2.15
N GLY A 43 -9.87 -5.89 3.19
CA GLY A 43 -9.95 -4.43 3.17
C GLY A 43 -10.90 -3.82 2.12
N ALA A 44 -11.95 -4.55 1.68
CA ALA A 44 -12.95 -4.08 0.71
C ALA A 44 -13.98 -3.14 1.36
N TYR A 45 -13.52 -2.15 2.10
CA TYR A 45 -14.33 -1.15 2.79
C TYR A 45 -13.58 0.18 2.86
N GLU A 46 -14.28 1.25 3.20
CA GLU A 46 -13.71 2.60 3.31
C GLU A 46 -12.57 2.64 4.34
N GLY A 47 -11.36 3.02 3.87
CA GLY A 47 -10.14 3.07 4.65
C GLY A 47 -9.43 1.73 4.81
N GLY A 48 -9.89 0.68 4.11
CA GLY A 48 -9.25 -0.63 4.11
C GLY A 48 -7.79 -0.60 3.64
N LEU A 49 -7.43 0.33 2.73
CA LEU A 49 -6.05 0.52 2.29
C LEU A 49 -5.12 0.89 3.45
N PHE A 50 -5.51 1.87 4.25
CA PHE A 50 -4.73 2.24 5.44
C PHE A 50 -4.67 1.11 6.45
N ASP A 51 -5.82 0.50 6.76
CA ASP A 51 -5.90 -0.56 7.78
C ASP A 51 -4.99 -1.76 7.40
N HIS A 52 -5.01 -2.17 6.13
CA HIS A 52 -4.12 -3.19 5.57
C HIS A 52 -2.64 -2.76 5.65
N SER A 53 -2.32 -1.59 5.14
CA SER A 53 -0.95 -1.05 5.12
C SER A 53 -0.37 -0.92 6.53
N PHE A 54 -1.17 -0.49 7.50
CA PHE A 54 -0.79 -0.38 8.90
C PHE A 54 -0.52 -1.77 9.53
N ALA A 55 -1.35 -2.77 9.20
CA ALA A 55 -1.13 -4.15 9.64
C ALA A 55 0.17 -4.73 9.05
N VAL A 56 0.39 -4.56 7.73
CA VAL A 56 1.63 -5.01 7.06
C VAL A 56 2.86 -4.35 7.67
N MET A 57 2.81 -3.04 7.93
CA MET A 57 3.89 -2.31 8.59
C MET A 57 4.20 -2.90 9.96
N ASN A 58 3.19 -3.14 10.78
CA ASN A 58 3.39 -3.70 12.13
C ASN A 58 3.96 -5.12 12.07
N PHE A 59 3.46 -5.98 11.18
CA PHE A 59 4.03 -7.32 10.97
C PHE A 59 5.49 -7.26 10.50
N LEU A 60 5.80 -6.38 9.56
CA LEU A 60 7.17 -6.27 9.03
C LEU A 60 8.14 -5.78 10.11
N VAL A 61 7.73 -4.82 10.93
CA VAL A 61 8.52 -4.33 12.08
C VAL A 61 8.72 -5.46 13.10
N GLU A 62 7.65 -6.19 13.45
CA GLU A 62 7.72 -7.31 14.38
C GLU A 62 8.62 -8.44 13.86
N LEU A 63 8.45 -8.84 12.59
CA LEU A 63 9.29 -9.86 11.95
C LEU A 63 10.75 -9.41 11.89
N SER A 64 10.99 -8.12 11.61
CA SER A 64 12.34 -7.55 11.60
C SER A 64 13.01 -7.69 12.98
N ALA A 65 12.31 -7.32 14.04
CA ALA A 65 12.83 -7.42 15.41
C ALA A 65 13.07 -8.88 15.83
N LYS A 66 12.09 -9.78 15.57
CA LYS A 66 12.18 -11.19 16.00
C LYS A 66 13.26 -11.98 15.26
N ASN A 67 13.51 -11.65 14.00
CA ASN A 67 14.46 -12.39 13.14
C ASN A 67 15.78 -11.66 12.94
N GLY A 68 15.98 -10.50 13.60
CA GLY A 68 17.21 -9.72 13.49
C GLY A 68 17.48 -9.23 12.06
N LEU A 69 16.43 -8.86 11.32
CA LEU A 69 16.56 -8.39 9.94
C LEU A 69 17.32 -7.06 9.93
N ARG A 70 18.20 -6.91 8.95
CA ARG A 70 18.97 -5.68 8.76
C ARG A 70 18.42 -4.95 7.53
N TRP A 71 18.13 -3.68 7.72
CA TRP A 71 17.65 -2.76 6.68
C TRP A 71 18.71 -1.70 6.36
N LYS A 72 18.64 -1.11 5.17
CA LYS A 72 19.55 -0.02 4.76
C LYS A 72 19.41 1.21 5.65
N ARG A 73 18.20 1.49 6.16
CA ARG A 73 17.91 2.52 7.17
C ARG A 73 16.83 2.06 8.14
N ALA A 74 16.78 2.67 9.30
CA ALA A 74 15.83 2.26 10.35
C ALA A 74 14.36 2.44 9.94
N GLU A 75 14.07 3.39 9.09
CA GLU A 75 12.74 3.71 8.60
C GLU A 75 12.22 2.74 7.53
N SER A 76 13.10 1.95 6.88
CA SER A 76 12.73 1.07 5.75
C SER A 76 11.56 0.14 6.05
N PRO A 77 11.47 -0.61 7.17
CA PRO A 77 10.33 -1.49 7.41
C PRO A 77 9.01 -0.73 7.57
N PHE A 78 9.06 0.50 8.07
CA PHE A 78 7.89 1.38 8.17
C PHE A 78 7.46 1.88 6.79
N ILE A 79 8.40 2.37 5.97
CA ILE A 79 8.14 2.87 4.62
C ILE A 79 7.57 1.75 3.74
N VAL A 80 8.26 0.61 3.70
CA VAL A 80 7.87 -0.53 2.88
C VAL A 80 6.50 -1.05 3.30
N GLY A 81 6.30 -1.31 4.59
CA GLY A 81 5.04 -1.85 5.10
C GLY A 81 3.86 -0.89 4.89
N MET A 82 4.05 0.41 5.18
CA MET A 82 2.96 1.39 5.05
C MET A 82 2.62 1.73 3.60
N PHE A 83 3.58 1.68 2.67
CA PHE A 83 3.38 2.24 1.33
C PHE A 83 3.57 1.24 0.19
N HIS A 84 3.73 -0.08 0.48
CA HIS A 84 3.88 -1.09 -0.58
C HIS A 84 2.72 -1.06 -1.58
N ASP A 85 1.52 -0.79 -1.10
CA ASP A 85 0.25 -0.74 -1.83
C ASP A 85 -0.28 0.68 -2.08
N LEU A 86 0.57 1.71 -2.01
CA LEU A 86 0.17 3.10 -2.26
C LEU A 86 -0.52 3.27 -3.62
N CYS A 87 -0.21 2.42 -4.58
CA CYS A 87 -0.85 2.37 -5.90
C CYS A 87 -2.38 2.28 -5.84
N LYS A 88 -2.94 1.73 -4.75
CA LYS A 88 -4.39 1.54 -4.59
C LYS A 88 -5.15 2.81 -4.23
N ILE A 89 -4.45 3.92 -3.98
CA ILE A 89 -5.04 5.21 -3.59
C ILE A 89 -6.11 5.71 -4.59
N ASP A 90 -5.94 5.40 -5.88
CA ASP A 90 -6.85 5.77 -6.98
C ASP A 90 -7.35 4.58 -7.82
N ASN A 91 -7.00 3.35 -7.43
CA ASN A 91 -7.33 2.15 -8.20
C ASN A 91 -8.81 1.79 -8.16
N TYR A 92 -9.55 2.29 -7.18
CA TYR A 92 -10.94 1.93 -6.95
C TYR A 92 -11.82 3.18 -6.82
N ARG A 93 -13.08 3.02 -7.22
CA ARG A 93 -14.12 4.05 -7.09
C ARG A 93 -15.47 3.38 -6.82
N HIS A 94 -16.44 4.15 -6.40
CA HIS A 94 -17.84 3.70 -6.37
C HIS A 94 -18.42 3.69 -7.79
N PRO A 95 -19.21 2.64 -8.18
CA PRO A 95 -19.87 2.58 -9.48
C PRO A 95 -20.88 3.70 -9.63
N VAL A 96 -20.96 4.29 -10.82
CA VAL A 96 -22.04 5.22 -11.18
C VAL A 96 -23.28 4.41 -11.52
N ILE A 97 -24.39 4.64 -10.81
CA ILE A 97 -25.68 3.94 -11.02
C ILE A 97 -26.71 4.79 -11.74
N ALA A 98 -26.56 6.11 -11.73
CA ALA A 98 -27.42 7.04 -12.47
C ALA A 98 -26.67 8.33 -12.79
N GLU A 99 -27.08 8.99 -13.89
CA GLU A 99 -26.60 10.32 -14.24
C GLU A 99 -27.82 11.20 -14.56
N SER A 100 -27.93 12.37 -13.92
CA SER A 100 -29.01 13.32 -14.17
C SER A 100 -28.78 14.09 -15.46
N LEU A 101 -29.81 14.79 -15.96
CA LEU A 101 -29.70 15.67 -17.12
C LEU A 101 -28.66 16.78 -16.95
N ASP A 102 -28.39 17.19 -15.71
CA ASP A 102 -27.37 18.20 -15.36
C ASP A 102 -25.99 17.59 -15.08
N ALA A 103 -25.72 16.37 -15.57
CA ALA A 103 -24.48 15.63 -15.41
C ALA A 103 -24.09 15.32 -13.94
N GLN A 104 -25.05 15.37 -13.01
CA GLN A 104 -24.81 14.91 -11.63
C GLN A 104 -24.85 13.39 -11.58
N LYS A 105 -23.79 12.78 -11.04
CA LYS A 105 -23.64 11.33 -10.93
C LYS A 105 -24.10 10.87 -9.56
N VAL A 106 -24.87 9.79 -9.54
CA VAL A 106 -25.23 9.05 -8.32
C VAL A 106 -24.38 7.80 -8.26
N TYR A 107 -23.78 7.56 -7.11
CA TYR A 107 -22.86 6.45 -6.90
C TYR A 107 -23.48 5.37 -5.99
N ASP A 108 -23.16 4.10 -6.24
CA ASP A 108 -23.45 3.01 -5.32
C ASP A 108 -22.33 2.90 -4.27
N GLU A 109 -22.49 3.60 -3.16
CA GLU A 109 -21.50 3.62 -2.07
C GLU A 109 -21.32 2.27 -1.36
N SER A 110 -22.19 1.28 -1.65
CA SER A 110 -22.07 -0.07 -1.10
C SER A 110 -21.08 -0.97 -1.83
N LYS A 111 -20.56 -0.52 -2.98
CA LYS A 111 -19.70 -1.31 -3.86
C LYS A 111 -18.48 -0.54 -4.30
N TRP A 112 -17.44 -1.30 -4.64
CA TRP A 112 -16.23 -0.79 -5.25
C TRP A 112 -16.00 -1.46 -6.61
N GLU A 113 -15.55 -0.68 -7.59
CA GLU A 113 -15.12 -1.15 -8.91
C GLU A 113 -13.73 -0.60 -9.25
N TYR A 114 -13.05 -1.19 -10.24
CA TYR A 114 -11.80 -0.63 -10.74
C TYR A 114 -12.04 0.72 -11.40
N ASN A 115 -11.20 1.69 -11.06
CA ASN A 115 -11.22 3.01 -11.66
C ASN A 115 -10.57 2.94 -13.06
N PRO A 116 -11.34 3.16 -14.16
CA PRO A 116 -10.80 3.11 -15.52
C PRO A 116 -9.85 4.28 -15.82
N ASN A 117 -9.87 5.32 -15.00
CA ASN A 117 -9.08 6.54 -15.21
C ASN A 117 -7.76 6.53 -14.40
N THR A 118 -7.40 5.40 -13.79
CA THR A 118 -6.09 5.30 -13.11
C THR A 118 -4.94 5.53 -14.09
N THR A 119 -3.99 6.39 -13.72
CA THR A 119 -2.93 6.86 -14.63
C THR A 119 -1.89 5.79 -14.92
N PHE A 120 -1.56 4.96 -13.93
CA PHE A 120 -0.55 3.92 -14.02
C PHE A 120 -1.14 2.55 -13.71
N LYS A 121 -0.61 1.51 -14.37
CA LYS A 121 -0.92 0.11 -14.07
C LYS A 121 0.24 -0.54 -13.29
N GLY A 122 -0.07 -1.64 -12.64
CA GLY A 122 0.87 -2.41 -11.82
C GLY A 122 0.78 -2.04 -10.33
N HIS A 123 1.10 -3.01 -9.47
CA HIS A 123 1.07 -2.79 -8.02
C HIS A 123 2.35 -2.10 -7.53
N GLY A 124 3.47 -2.83 -7.48
CA GLY A 124 4.71 -2.34 -6.94
C GLY A 124 5.28 -1.14 -7.70
N ASP A 125 5.34 -1.22 -9.02
CA ASP A 125 5.92 -0.15 -9.86
C ASP A 125 5.17 1.18 -9.71
N LYS A 126 3.83 1.15 -9.68
CA LYS A 126 3.03 2.36 -9.45
C LYS A 126 3.28 2.94 -8.05
N SER A 127 3.35 2.10 -7.01
CA SER A 127 3.66 2.56 -5.65
C SER A 127 5.02 3.24 -5.59
N ILE A 128 6.04 2.68 -6.25
CA ILE A 128 7.39 3.26 -6.34
C ILE A 128 7.36 4.61 -7.05
N ILE A 129 6.66 4.71 -8.19
CA ILE A 129 6.54 5.96 -8.97
C ILE A 129 5.91 7.06 -8.12
N LEU A 130 4.83 6.75 -7.39
CA LEU A 130 4.15 7.70 -6.51
C LEU A 130 5.06 8.15 -5.36
N LEU A 131 5.71 7.20 -4.67
CA LEU A 131 6.62 7.50 -3.57
C LEU A 131 7.83 8.34 -4.00
N SER A 132 8.37 8.06 -5.19
CA SER A 132 9.56 8.75 -5.71
C SER A 132 9.34 10.24 -5.99
N GLN A 133 8.08 10.70 -6.00
CA GLN A 133 7.76 12.12 -6.10
C GLN A 133 8.00 12.87 -4.79
N PHE A 134 8.04 12.16 -3.66
CA PHE A 134 8.10 12.76 -2.32
C PHE A 134 9.34 12.36 -1.53
N MET A 135 9.97 11.22 -1.86
CA MET A 135 11.16 10.74 -1.15
C MET A 135 12.09 9.92 -2.03
N THR A 136 13.36 9.92 -1.69
CA THR A 136 14.33 9.00 -2.29
C THR A 136 14.22 7.64 -1.62
N LEU A 137 13.94 6.60 -2.41
CA LEU A 137 13.92 5.22 -1.97
C LEU A 137 15.30 4.58 -2.13
N THR A 138 15.67 3.72 -1.19
CA THR A 138 16.84 2.83 -1.34
C THR A 138 16.51 1.71 -2.32
N GLU A 139 17.54 1.11 -2.95
CA GLU A 139 17.34 -0.04 -3.84
C GLU A 139 16.61 -1.19 -3.15
N GLU A 140 16.91 -1.45 -1.88
CA GLU A 140 16.22 -2.47 -1.08
C GLU A 140 14.73 -2.17 -0.92
N GLU A 141 14.34 -0.94 -0.60
CA GLU A 141 12.94 -0.53 -0.48
C GLU A 141 12.20 -0.67 -1.81
N ILE A 142 12.86 -0.27 -2.91
CA ILE A 142 12.33 -0.45 -4.26
C ILE A 142 12.05 -1.93 -4.54
N MET A 143 13.01 -2.82 -4.24
CA MET A 143 12.84 -4.26 -4.48
C MET A 143 11.76 -4.87 -3.57
N CYS A 144 11.70 -4.46 -2.29
CA CYS A 144 10.66 -4.89 -1.38
C CYS A 144 9.27 -4.48 -1.84
N ILE A 145 9.08 -3.22 -2.24
CA ILE A 145 7.79 -2.71 -2.73
C ILE A 145 7.43 -3.34 -4.08
N ARG A 146 8.38 -3.43 -5.03
CA ARG A 146 8.12 -4.00 -6.35
C ARG A 146 7.64 -5.44 -6.27
N TYR A 147 8.28 -6.24 -5.43
CA TYR A 147 8.06 -7.68 -5.38
C TYR A 147 7.28 -8.15 -4.15
N HIS A 148 6.54 -7.26 -3.46
CA HIS A 148 5.74 -7.66 -2.29
C HIS A 148 4.69 -8.73 -2.59
N MET A 149 4.18 -8.79 -3.84
CA MET A 149 3.27 -9.84 -4.29
C MET A 149 3.90 -11.23 -4.32
N GLY A 150 5.23 -11.35 -4.18
CA GLY A 150 5.93 -12.63 -4.16
C GLY A 150 5.71 -13.44 -5.44
N ALA A 151 5.31 -14.71 -5.29
CA ALA A 151 5.08 -15.60 -6.42
C ALA A 151 3.81 -15.31 -7.24
N PHE A 152 3.02 -14.30 -6.86
CA PHE A 152 1.87 -13.82 -7.66
C PHE A 152 2.27 -12.83 -8.77
N VAL A 153 3.57 -12.52 -8.93
CA VAL A 153 4.07 -11.81 -10.12
C VAL A 153 3.92 -12.68 -11.38
N GLU A 154 3.90 -12.04 -12.54
CA GLU A 154 3.86 -12.75 -13.83
C GLU A 154 5.04 -13.73 -13.94
N LYS A 155 4.83 -14.86 -14.63
CA LYS A 155 5.82 -15.94 -14.72
C LYS A 155 7.16 -15.47 -15.31
N GLU A 156 7.10 -14.53 -16.22
CA GLU A 156 8.25 -13.90 -16.87
C GLU A 156 9.15 -13.14 -15.87
N GLU A 157 8.57 -12.68 -14.75
CA GLU A 157 9.28 -11.93 -13.70
C GLU A 157 9.84 -12.83 -12.58
N TRP A 158 9.56 -14.13 -12.58
CA TRP A 158 9.99 -15.04 -11.50
C TRP A 158 11.49 -15.09 -11.30
N ARG A 159 12.27 -14.97 -12.39
CA ARG A 159 13.73 -14.91 -12.33
C ARG A 159 14.19 -13.66 -11.60
N ASP A 160 13.57 -12.51 -11.89
CA ASP A 160 13.93 -11.21 -11.33
C ASP A 160 13.49 -11.14 -9.86
N TYR A 161 12.28 -11.64 -9.53
CA TYR A 161 11.83 -11.81 -8.16
C TYR A 161 12.82 -12.68 -7.35
N THR A 162 13.23 -13.83 -7.87
CA THR A 162 14.20 -14.71 -7.20
C THR A 162 15.54 -14.00 -6.99
N GLY A 163 16.00 -13.26 -8.00
CA GLY A 163 17.20 -12.44 -7.91
C GLY A 163 17.09 -11.35 -6.83
N ALA A 164 15.95 -10.68 -6.73
CA ALA A 164 15.68 -9.68 -5.71
C ALA A 164 15.71 -10.28 -4.28
N VAL A 165 15.08 -11.46 -4.08
CA VAL A 165 15.11 -12.18 -2.79
C VAL A 165 16.53 -12.58 -2.39
N HIS A 166 17.35 -13.08 -3.34
CA HIS A 166 18.74 -13.44 -3.04
C HIS A 166 19.61 -12.23 -2.70
N ARG A 167 19.32 -11.06 -3.28
CA ARG A 167 20.06 -9.83 -3.02
C ARG A 167 19.60 -9.15 -1.73
N TYR A 168 18.30 -9.15 -1.45
CA TYR A 168 17.67 -8.54 -0.30
C TYR A 168 16.63 -9.50 0.29
N ALA A 169 17.01 -10.26 1.31
CA ALA A 169 16.11 -11.21 1.98
C ALA A 169 14.81 -10.54 2.49
N ASN A 170 14.85 -9.23 2.77
CA ASN A 170 13.70 -8.45 3.22
C ASN A 170 12.57 -8.39 2.18
N VAL A 171 12.83 -8.67 0.89
CA VAL A 171 11.80 -8.86 -0.14
C VAL A 171 10.83 -9.99 0.24
N LEU A 172 11.39 -11.14 0.66
CA LEU A 172 10.59 -12.28 1.11
C LEU A 172 9.81 -11.96 2.40
N TRP A 173 10.46 -11.28 3.35
CA TRP A 173 9.81 -10.89 4.61
C TRP A 173 8.69 -9.88 4.40
N THR A 174 8.83 -8.98 3.43
CA THR A 174 7.75 -8.05 3.02
C THR A 174 6.55 -8.84 2.50
N HIS A 175 6.76 -9.79 1.60
CA HIS A 175 5.70 -10.68 1.11
C HIS A 175 5.03 -11.45 2.26
N GLN A 176 5.80 -11.99 3.21
CA GLN A 176 5.22 -12.70 4.36
C GLN A 176 4.37 -11.77 5.25
N ALA A 177 4.80 -10.53 5.48
CA ALA A 177 4.04 -9.56 6.25
C ALA A 177 2.70 -9.23 5.58
N ASP A 178 2.69 -9.06 4.25
CA ASP A 178 1.49 -8.84 3.46
C ASP A 178 0.54 -10.05 3.52
N MET A 179 1.07 -11.27 3.34
CA MET A 179 0.30 -12.51 3.46
C MET A 179 -0.32 -12.70 4.86
N LEU A 180 0.39 -12.33 5.93
CA LEU A 180 -0.15 -12.36 7.29
C LEU A 180 -1.31 -11.39 7.45
N ALA A 181 -1.19 -10.15 6.96
CA ALA A 181 -2.24 -9.15 7.03
C ALA A 181 -3.47 -9.58 6.22
N SER A 182 -3.27 -9.96 4.97
CA SER A 182 -4.36 -10.24 4.02
C SER A 182 -5.06 -11.57 4.25
N HIS A 183 -4.34 -12.65 4.60
CA HIS A 183 -4.87 -14.01 4.63
C HIS A 183 -5.03 -14.60 6.03
N VAL A 184 -4.29 -14.11 7.03
CA VAL A 184 -4.41 -14.60 8.41
C VAL A 184 -5.30 -13.67 9.23
N VAL A 185 -5.08 -12.36 9.15
CA VAL A 185 -5.89 -11.36 9.87
C VAL A 185 -7.13 -10.99 9.05
N GLY A 186 -7.05 -11.00 7.72
CA GLY A 186 -8.16 -10.69 6.83
C GLY A 186 -8.41 -9.18 6.63
N ILE A 187 -7.39 -8.38 6.82
CA ILE A 187 -7.41 -6.92 6.64
C ILE A 187 -6.68 -6.53 5.36
#